data_f625a24b058d8f7f6ab09ecef411e146
#
_entry.id   f625a24b058d8f7f6ab09ecef411e146
#
_cell.length_a   1.000
_cell.length_b   1.000
_cell.length_c   1.000
_cell.angle_alpha   90.00
_cell.angle_beta   90.00
_cell.angle_gamma   90.00
#
_symmetry.space_group_name_H-M   'P 1'
#
loop_
_entity.id
_entity.type
_entity.pdbx_description
1 polymer ?
#
loop_
_entity_poly.entity_id
_entity_poly.type
_entity_poly.pdbx_seq_one_letter_code
_entity_poly.pdbx_strand_id
1 'polypeptide(L)'
;MSDYKLKMSSSPHVRSKATTSNIMLMVFIALLPAAAFGVYNFKLPALVMLIATTVSAVATEYIYEKLMHKKITISDWSAAVTGLLLGLNMPPTAPWWMGVLGSIFGILIVKQLFGGLGQNFMNPALGARCFLLISFTGQMTSFVYDGVTGPTPLALLKEGSAVNTMNMLIGTIPGTIGETSVIAIIIGAIFLILMGVIDLRIPGTYIVTFAIFVGIFGHFQNPAVGFFDPQYITAHLCGGGLMLGAWFMATDYVTSPTTKRGQIVYGALLGILTGLFRLFGGSAEGVSYAIIISNLLVPLIERVTLPKPFGKGGEK
;
A
#
# COMPACT_ATOMS: atom_id res chain seq x y z
N MET A 1 -53.47 -9.87 -25.61
CA MET A 1 -52.85 -10.37 -24.38
C MET A 1 -51.34 -10.37 -24.60
N SER A 2 -50.61 -9.44 -23.95
CA SER A 2 -49.16 -9.38 -24.08
C SER A 2 -48.55 -10.48 -23.27
N ASP A 3 -47.79 -11.39 -23.92
CA ASP A 3 -46.99 -12.43 -23.27
C ASP A 3 -45.95 -11.77 -22.34
N TYR A 4 -46.29 -11.59 -21.08
CA TYR A 4 -45.33 -11.29 -20.02
C TYR A 4 -44.47 -12.52 -19.79
N LYS A 5 -43.34 -12.63 -20.51
CA LYS A 5 -42.30 -13.60 -20.20
C LYS A 5 -41.67 -13.21 -18.87
N LEU A 6 -42.08 -13.89 -17.82
CA LEU A 6 -41.41 -13.81 -16.50
C LEU A 6 -39.96 -14.27 -16.67
N LYS A 7 -39.02 -13.33 -16.49
CA LYS A 7 -37.60 -13.68 -16.48
C LYS A 7 -37.27 -14.31 -15.14
N MET A 8 -37.15 -15.64 -15.11
CA MET A 8 -36.59 -16.35 -13.95
C MET A 8 -35.07 -16.19 -13.98
N SER A 9 -34.52 -15.55 -12.97
CA SER A 9 -33.06 -15.44 -12.75
C SER A 9 -32.70 -16.12 -11.44
N SER A 10 -31.53 -16.77 -11.39
CA SER A 10 -31.00 -17.32 -10.13
C SER A 10 -30.65 -16.17 -9.13
N SER A 11 -30.86 -16.43 -7.86
CA SER A 11 -30.44 -15.52 -6.78
C SER A 11 -28.93 -15.32 -6.78
N PRO A 12 -28.43 -14.08 -6.55
CA PRO A 12 -29.16 -12.84 -6.25
C PRO A 12 -29.74 -12.18 -7.51
N HIS A 13 -30.97 -11.67 -7.42
CA HIS A 13 -31.66 -11.01 -8.55
C HIS A 13 -31.15 -9.60 -8.82
N VAL A 14 -30.58 -8.94 -7.81
CA VAL A 14 -29.97 -7.61 -7.91
C VAL A 14 -28.45 -7.76 -7.77
N ARG A 15 -27.72 -7.32 -8.80
CA ARG A 15 -26.25 -7.36 -8.82
C ARG A 15 -25.69 -5.95 -8.93
N SER A 16 -24.62 -5.66 -8.20
CA SER A 16 -23.86 -4.42 -8.38
C SER A 16 -23.26 -4.35 -9.78
N LYS A 17 -23.23 -3.14 -10.36
CA LYS A 17 -22.54 -2.88 -11.63
C LYS A 17 -20.99 -2.83 -11.46
N ALA A 18 -20.51 -2.74 -10.23
CA ALA A 18 -19.08 -2.73 -9.93
C ALA A 18 -18.48 -4.12 -10.18
N THR A 19 -17.59 -4.21 -11.13
CA THR A 19 -16.80 -5.42 -11.42
C THR A 19 -15.40 -5.26 -10.83
N THR A 20 -14.72 -6.38 -10.54
CA THR A 20 -13.33 -6.37 -10.06
C THR A 20 -12.40 -5.61 -11.00
N SER A 21 -12.58 -5.80 -12.32
CA SER A 21 -11.82 -5.09 -13.34
C SER A 21 -12.00 -3.56 -13.26
N ASN A 22 -13.23 -3.09 -13.09
CA ASN A 22 -13.50 -1.65 -12.96
C ASN A 22 -12.86 -1.07 -11.68
N ILE A 23 -12.93 -1.78 -10.57
CA ILE A 23 -12.32 -1.36 -9.31
C ILE A 23 -10.81 -1.27 -9.45
N MET A 24 -10.16 -2.30 -10.00
CA MET A 24 -8.71 -2.31 -10.20
C MET A 24 -8.25 -1.24 -11.20
N LEU A 25 -9.04 -0.99 -12.24
CA LEU A 25 -8.78 0.11 -13.18
C LEU A 25 -8.85 1.48 -12.47
N MET A 26 -9.84 1.70 -11.59
CA MET A 26 -9.93 2.94 -10.81
C MET A 26 -8.73 3.11 -9.89
N VAL A 27 -8.26 2.04 -9.24
CA VAL A 27 -7.04 2.07 -8.42
C VAL A 27 -5.82 2.39 -9.27
N PHE A 28 -5.70 1.80 -10.46
CA PHE A 28 -4.61 2.11 -11.39
C PHE A 28 -4.60 3.59 -11.79
N ILE A 29 -5.77 4.14 -12.16
CA ILE A 29 -5.92 5.57 -12.50
C ILE A 29 -5.57 6.47 -11.30
N ALA A 30 -6.01 6.09 -10.09
CA ALA A 30 -5.74 6.84 -8.87
C ALA A 30 -4.24 6.88 -8.48
N LEU A 31 -3.45 5.92 -8.93
CA LEU A 31 -1.99 5.89 -8.73
C LEU A 31 -1.23 6.75 -9.76
N LEU A 32 -1.84 7.10 -10.90
CA LEU A 32 -1.17 7.87 -11.95
C LEU A 32 -0.66 9.24 -11.51
N PRO A 33 -1.35 10.04 -10.67
CA PRO A 33 -0.81 11.29 -10.17
C PRO A 33 0.50 11.12 -9.41
N ALA A 34 0.60 10.09 -8.52
CA ALA A 34 1.83 9.78 -7.80
C ALA A 34 2.93 9.29 -8.74
N ALA A 35 2.58 8.47 -9.74
CA ALA A 35 3.52 7.99 -10.76
C ALA A 35 4.03 9.15 -11.64
N ALA A 36 3.15 10.05 -12.08
CA ALA A 36 3.51 11.20 -12.88
C ALA A 36 4.44 12.15 -12.12
N PHE A 37 4.16 12.41 -10.84
CA PHE A 37 5.02 13.23 -10.00
C PHE A 37 6.39 12.56 -9.77
N GLY A 38 6.43 11.25 -9.54
CA GLY A 38 7.67 10.48 -9.42
C GLY A 38 8.53 10.56 -10.68
N VAL A 39 7.90 10.47 -11.87
CA VAL A 39 8.58 10.64 -13.16
C VAL A 39 9.05 12.09 -13.35
N TYR A 40 8.27 13.08 -12.95
CA TYR A 40 8.68 14.48 -12.99
C TYR A 40 9.94 14.72 -12.14
N ASN A 41 9.97 14.15 -10.95
CA ASN A 41 11.04 14.33 -9.96
C ASN A 41 12.33 13.59 -10.33
N PHE A 42 12.21 12.30 -10.72
CA PHE A 42 13.35 11.40 -10.98
C PHE A 42 13.59 11.13 -12.47
N LYS A 43 12.79 11.69 -13.36
CA LYS A 43 12.95 11.64 -14.82
C LYS A 43 12.97 10.20 -15.37
N LEU A 44 13.87 9.94 -16.34
CA LEU A 44 13.94 8.68 -17.08
C LEU A 44 14.12 7.43 -16.21
N PRO A 45 14.96 7.40 -15.17
CA PRO A 45 15.10 6.22 -14.31
C PRO A 45 13.78 5.76 -13.67
N ALA A 46 12.97 6.71 -13.19
CA ALA A 46 11.67 6.38 -12.62
C ALA A 46 10.70 5.83 -13.68
N LEU A 47 10.65 6.43 -14.86
CA LEU A 47 9.79 5.97 -15.95
C LEU A 47 10.15 4.52 -16.37
N VAL A 48 11.44 4.24 -16.55
CA VAL A 48 11.93 2.89 -16.90
C VAL A 48 11.55 1.88 -15.82
N MET A 49 11.72 2.24 -14.54
CA MET A 49 11.36 1.35 -13.42
C MET A 49 9.86 1.06 -13.39
N LEU A 50 8.99 2.07 -13.50
CA LEU A 50 7.53 1.90 -13.50
C LEU A 50 7.05 1.05 -14.68
N ILE A 51 7.60 1.25 -15.87
CA ILE A 51 7.26 0.44 -17.05
C ILE A 51 7.77 -0.99 -16.86
N ALA A 52 9.02 -1.18 -16.44
CA ALA A 52 9.62 -2.49 -16.25
C ALA A 52 8.84 -3.33 -15.24
N THR A 53 8.48 -2.76 -14.08
CA THR A 53 7.71 -3.46 -13.04
C THR A 53 6.30 -3.79 -13.49
N THR A 54 5.61 -2.85 -14.14
CA THR A 54 4.23 -3.06 -14.60
C THR A 54 4.15 -4.10 -15.72
N VAL A 55 5.01 -3.97 -16.73
CA VAL A 55 5.04 -4.91 -17.87
C VAL A 55 5.47 -6.30 -17.42
N SER A 56 6.51 -6.42 -16.58
CA SER A 56 6.94 -7.71 -16.06
C SER A 56 5.91 -8.40 -15.18
N ALA A 57 5.15 -7.63 -14.37
CA ALA A 57 4.06 -8.17 -13.56
C ALA A 57 2.96 -8.80 -14.44
N VAL A 58 2.50 -8.06 -15.45
CA VAL A 58 1.48 -8.54 -16.40
C VAL A 58 2.00 -9.72 -17.23
N ALA A 59 3.23 -9.64 -17.71
CA ALA A 59 3.85 -10.74 -18.48
C ALA A 59 4.01 -12.01 -17.63
N THR A 60 4.41 -11.89 -16.38
CA THR A 60 4.56 -13.04 -15.47
C THR A 60 3.21 -13.71 -15.22
N GLU A 61 2.15 -12.93 -14.99
CA GLU A 61 0.80 -13.48 -14.81
C GLU A 61 0.34 -14.23 -16.06
N TYR A 62 0.49 -13.61 -17.23
CA TYR A 62 0.15 -14.23 -18.51
C TYR A 62 0.88 -15.56 -18.76
N ILE A 63 2.20 -15.55 -18.58
CA ILE A 63 3.04 -16.74 -18.81
C ILE A 63 2.62 -17.85 -17.86
N TYR A 64 2.44 -17.54 -16.58
CA TYR A 64 2.03 -18.53 -15.58
C TYR A 64 0.66 -19.14 -15.90
N GLU A 65 -0.35 -18.32 -16.17
CA GLU A 65 -1.70 -18.77 -16.48
C GLU A 65 -1.74 -19.64 -17.74
N LYS A 66 -0.97 -19.26 -18.78
CA LYS A 66 -0.84 -20.02 -20.01
C LYS A 66 -0.12 -21.36 -19.80
N LEU A 67 0.97 -21.39 -19.02
CA LEU A 67 1.72 -22.62 -18.72
C LEU A 67 0.91 -23.59 -17.87
N MET A 68 0.14 -23.05 -16.91
CA MET A 68 -0.70 -23.86 -16.00
C MET A 68 -2.10 -24.15 -16.57
N HIS A 69 -2.35 -23.80 -17.84
CA HIS A 69 -3.65 -23.96 -18.51
C HIS A 69 -4.83 -23.37 -17.73
N LYS A 70 -4.58 -22.26 -16.99
CA LYS A 70 -5.62 -21.53 -16.24
C LYS A 70 -6.34 -20.53 -17.16
N LYS A 71 -7.51 -20.07 -16.70
CA LYS A 71 -8.21 -18.97 -17.37
C LYS A 71 -7.35 -17.70 -17.31
N ILE A 72 -7.14 -17.05 -18.46
CA ILE A 72 -6.39 -15.80 -18.55
C ILE A 72 -7.19 -14.68 -17.88
N THR A 73 -6.62 -14.05 -16.83
CA THR A 73 -7.27 -13.01 -16.01
C THR A 73 -6.64 -11.63 -16.16
N ILE A 74 -5.69 -11.42 -17.05
CA ILE A 74 -4.93 -10.16 -17.24
C ILE A 74 -5.85 -8.93 -17.40
N SER A 75 -7.05 -9.11 -17.96
CA SER A 75 -8.03 -8.05 -18.18
C SER A 75 -8.62 -7.49 -16.88
N ASP A 76 -8.29 -8.05 -15.71
CA ASP A 76 -8.75 -7.58 -14.41
C ASP A 76 -7.91 -6.43 -13.84
N TRP A 77 -6.79 -6.05 -14.48
CA TRP A 77 -5.86 -4.99 -14.09
C TRP A 77 -5.08 -5.24 -12.79
N SER A 78 -5.32 -6.34 -12.10
CA SER A 78 -4.71 -6.59 -10.78
C SER A 78 -3.19 -6.75 -10.84
N ALA A 79 -2.65 -7.39 -11.88
CA ALA A 79 -1.20 -7.50 -12.09
C ALA A 79 -0.59 -6.13 -12.42
N ALA A 80 -1.28 -5.31 -13.22
CA ALA A 80 -0.81 -3.98 -13.55
C ALA A 80 -0.75 -3.08 -12.31
N VAL A 81 -1.78 -3.12 -11.45
CA VAL A 81 -1.80 -2.42 -10.14
C VAL A 81 -0.65 -2.90 -9.26
N THR A 82 -0.43 -4.22 -9.15
CA THR A 82 0.66 -4.78 -8.35
C THR A 82 2.03 -4.31 -8.86
N GLY A 83 2.26 -4.35 -10.17
CA GLY A 83 3.50 -3.89 -10.79
C GLY A 83 3.74 -2.39 -10.61
N LEU A 84 2.68 -1.57 -10.77
CA LEU A 84 2.76 -0.13 -10.57
C LEU A 84 3.04 0.22 -9.10
N LEU A 85 2.33 -0.41 -8.15
CA LEU A 85 2.59 -0.23 -6.71
C LEU A 85 4.01 -0.65 -6.32
N LEU A 86 4.52 -1.76 -6.86
CA LEU A 86 5.90 -2.16 -6.62
C LEU A 86 6.87 -1.11 -7.17
N GLY A 87 6.69 -0.66 -8.41
CA GLY A 87 7.52 0.36 -9.04
C GLY A 87 7.54 1.68 -8.25
N LEU A 88 6.39 2.11 -7.74
CA LEU A 88 6.29 3.28 -6.86
C LEU A 88 7.05 3.13 -5.54
N ASN A 89 7.22 1.90 -5.06
CA ASN A 89 7.99 1.59 -3.85
C ASN A 89 9.48 1.34 -4.09
N MET A 90 9.95 1.42 -5.34
CA MET A 90 11.36 1.25 -5.66
C MET A 90 12.11 2.59 -5.55
N PRO A 91 13.38 2.58 -5.11
CA PRO A 91 14.25 3.74 -5.26
C PRO A 91 14.56 3.97 -6.74
N PRO A 92 14.66 5.24 -7.18
CA PRO A 92 14.92 5.58 -8.58
C PRO A 92 16.32 5.16 -9.05
N THR A 93 17.22 4.90 -8.11
CA THR A 93 18.61 4.46 -8.34
C THR A 93 18.74 2.95 -8.54
N ALA A 94 17.70 2.19 -8.18
CA ALA A 94 17.75 0.74 -8.34
C ALA A 94 17.80 0.36 -9.83
N PRO A 95 18.59 -0.66 -10.20
CA PRO A 95 18.62 -1.15 -11.58
C PRO A 95 17.26 -1.76 -11.96
N TRP A 96 16.82 -1.53 -13.19
CA TRP A 96 15.51 -1.95 -13.70
C TRP A 96 15.24 -3.46 -13.54
N TRP A 97 16.27 -4.30 -13.63
CA TRP A 97 16.13 -5.76 -13.49
C TRP A 97 15.67 -6.18 -12.08
N MET A 98 15.99 -5.39 -11.05
CA MET A 98 15.48 -5.64 -9.69
C MET A 98 13.96 -5.49 -9.63
N GLY A 99 13.43 -4.47 -10.30
CA GLY A 99 11.98 -4.29 -10.42
C GLY A 99 11.31 -5.47 -11.12
N VAL A 100 11.93 -5.98 -12.18
CA VAL A 100 11.47 -7.21 -12.89
C VAL A 100 11.48 -8.41 -11.96
N LEU A 101 12.59 -8.65 -11.24
CA LEU A 101 12.70 -9.76 -10.28
C LEU A 101 11.66 -9.68 -9.18
N GLY A 102 11.46 -8.48 -8.61
CA GLY A 102 10.44 -8.25 -7.59
C GLY A 102 9.03 -8.50 -8.12
N SER A 103 8.73 -8.06 -9.34
CA SER A 103 7.43 -8.31 -9.99
C SER A 103 7.17 -9.80 -10.21
N ILE A 104 8.17 -10.54 -10.68
CA ILE A 104 8.08 -12.01 -10.83
C ILE A 104 7.81 -12.66 -9.49
N PHE A 105 8.54 -12.28 -8.44
CA PHE A 105 8.32 -12.81 -7.10
C PHE A 105 6.91 -12.49 -6.58
N GLY A 106 6.47 -11.23 -6.65
CA GLY A 106 5.18 -10.81 -6.13
C GLY A 106 4.01 -11.49 -6.85
N ILE A 107 4.07 -11.57 -8.18
CA ILE A 107 3.00 -12.20 -8.96
C ILE A 107 3.04 -13.73 -8.83
N LEU A 108 4.20 -14.37 -9.00
CA LEU A 108 4.30 -15.82 -9.00
C LEU A 108 4.10 -16.38 -7.58
N ILE A 109 4.95 -15.93 -6.64
CA ILE A 109 5.01 -16.53 -5.30
C ILE A 109 3.87 -16.03 -4.42
N VAL A 110 3.61 -14.72 -4.36
CA VAL A 110 2.64 -14.18 -3.40
C VAL A 110 1.21 -14.25 -3.92
N LYS A 111 0.98 -14.13 -5.24
CA LYS A 111 -0.37 -14.12 -5.82
C LYS A 111 -0.76 -15.47 -6.44
N GLN A 112 -0.03 -15.93 -7.45
CA GLN A 112 -0.48 -17.04 -8.31
C GLN A 112 -0.36 -18.43 -7.66
N LEU A 113 0.67 -18.67 -6.84
CA LEU A 113 0.81 -19.95 -6.13
C LEU A 113 -0.28 -20.18 -5.09
N PHE A 114 -0.87 -19.12 -4.54
CA PHE A 114 -1.99 -19.21 -3.59
C PHE A 114 -3.37 -19.28 -4.25
N GLY A 115 -3.45 -19.16 -5.57
CA GLY A 115 -4.71 -19.34 -6.32
C GLY A 115 -5.12 -18.12 -7.16
N GLY A 116 -4.33 -17.05 -7.18
CA GLY A 116 -4.59 -15.82 -7.95
C GLY A 116 -5.29 -14.74 -7.13
N LEU A 117 -5.99 -13.84 -7.83
CA LEU A 117 -6.69 -12.73 -7.20
C LEU A 117 -7.72 -13.20 -6.18
N GLY A 118 -7.69 -12.67 -4.98
CA GLY A 118 -8.62 -13.02 -3.90
C GLY A 118 -8.13 -14.10 -2.94
N GLN A 119 -7.01 -14.77 -3.23
CA GLN A 119 -6.46 -15.86 -2.41
C GLN A 119 -5.10 -15.54 -1.78
N ASN A 120 -4.55 -14.38 -2.08
CA ASN A 120 -3.26 -13.95 -1.53
C ASN A 120 -3.37 -13.63 -0.02
N PHE A 121 -2.42 -14.14 0.76
CA PHE A 121 -2.38 -13.95 2.22
C PHE A 121 -1.75 -12.62 2.66
N MET A 122 -1.08 -11.92 1.75
CA MET A 122 -0.53 -10.57 1.94
C MET A 122 -0.57 -9.78 0.62
N ASN A 123 -0.38 -8.47 0.72
CA ASN A 123 -0.29 -7.62 -0.47
C ASN A 123 0.91 -8.00 -1.33
N PRO A 124 0.73 -8.37 -2.62
CA PRO A 124 1.81 -8.87 -3.47
C PRO A 124 2.92 -7.86 -3.74
N ALA A 125 2.58 -6.57 -3.88
CA ALA A 125 3.57 -5.52 -4.09
C ALA A 125 4.47 -5.34 -2.86
N LEU A 126 3.89 -5.39 -1.66
CA LEU A 126 4.64 -5.31 -0.40
C LEU A 126 5.48 -6.56 -0.15
N GLY A 127 4.95 -7.75 -0.45
CA GLY A 127 5.72 -8.99 -0.39
C GLY A 127 6.95 -8.95 -1.28
N ALA A 128 6.79 -8.45 -2.52
CA ALA A 128 7.90 -8.23 -3.46
C ALA A 128 8.91 -7.20 -2.93
N ARG A 129 8.44 -6.06 -2.39
CA ARG A 129 9.32 -5.06 -1.78
C ARG A 129 10.13 -5.63 -0.62
N CYS A 130 9.51 -6.37 0.28
CA CYS A 130 10.21 -6.99 1.40
C CYS A 130 11.25 -8.01 0.94
N PHE A 131 10.93 -8.84 -0.06
CA PHE A 131 11.89 -9.74 -0.68
C PHE A 131 13.11 -8.99 -1.20
N LEU A 132 12.90 -7.90 -1.96
CA LEU A 132 13.99 -7.08 -2.50
C LEU A 132 14.78 -6.36 -1.40
N LEU A 133 14.12 -5.87 -0.34
CA LEU A 133 14.80 -5.25 0.80
C LEU A 133 15.73 -6.21 1.53
N ILE A 134 15.33 -7.46 1.70
CA ILE A 134 16.15 -8.48 2.36
C ILE A 134 17.29 -8.94 1.45
N SER A 135 17.02 -9.13 0.16
CA SER A 135 18.00 -9.67 -0.79
C SER A 135 19.02 -8.64 -1.29
N PHE A 136 18.60 -7.37 -1.44
CA PHE A 136 19.38 -6.28 -2.05
C PHE A 136 19.33 -5.01 -1.20
N THR A 137 19.55 -5.14 0.10
CA THR A 137 19.42 -4.05 1.08
C THR A 137 20.17 -2.77 0.66
N GLY A 138 21.42 -2.88 0.22
CA GLY A 138 22.24 -1.72 -0.13
C GLY A 138 21.67 -0.89 -1.30
N GLN A 139 21.09 -1.56 -2.30
CA GLN A 139 20.49 -0.88 -3.46
C GLN A 139 19.09 -0.35 -3.15
N MET A 140 18.34 -1.04 -2.30
CA MET A 140 16.99 -0.64 -1.88
C MET A 140 16.98 0.53 -0.88
N THR A 141 18.09 0.79 -0.20
CA THR A 141 18.23 1.88 0.78
C THR A 141 19.11 3.03 0.28
N SER A 142 19.57 2.97 -0.97
CA SER A 142 20.35 4.05 -1.61
C SER A 142 19.42 5.03 -2.30
N PHE A 143 19.34 6.25 -1.80
CA PHE A 143 18.50 7.30 -2.38
C PHE A 143 19.36 8.42 -2.93
N VAL A 144 19.08 8.84 -4.17
CA VAL A 144 19.74 9.98 -4.83
C VAL A 144 18.65 10.97 -5.22
N TYR A 145 18.85 12.22 -4.87
CA TYR A 145 18.00 13.32 -5.28
C TYR A 145 18.88 14.44 -5.85
N ASP A 146 18.55 14.94 -7.03
CA ASP A 146 19.29 15.99 -7.75
C ASP A 146 20.80 15.71 -7.89
N GLY A 147 21.14 14.43 -8.15
CA GLY A 147 22.53 13.99 -8.33
C GLY A 147 23.33 13.80 -7.04
N VAL A 148 22.75 14.08 -5.87
CA VAL A 148 23.39 13.94 -4.57
C VAL A 148 22.81 12.74 -3.82
N THR A 149 23.69 11.84 -3.37
CA THR A 149 23.32 10.73 -2.47
C THR A 149 23.18 11.28 -1.06
N GLY A 150 22.03 11.06 -0.45
CA GLY A 150 21.78 11.55 0.91
C GLY A 150 20.79 10.67 1.68
N PRO A 151 20.79 10.79 3.02
CA PRO A 151 19.81 10.10 3.85
C PRO A 151 18.40 10.63 3.57
N THR A 152 17.41 9.75 3.74
CA THR A 152 16.01 10.16 3.66
C THR A 152 15.66 11.14 4.79
N PRO A 153 14.64 12.01 4.63
CA PRO A 153 14.23 12.92 5.71
C PRO A 153 13.90 12.20 7.02
N LEU A 154 13.38 10.96 6.94
CA LEU A 154 13.13 10.17 8.14
C LEU A 154 14.42 9.67 8.81
N ALA A 155 15.46 9.36 8.06
CA ALA A 155 16.77 9.04 8.62
C ALA A 155 17.37 10.24 9.35
N LEU A 156 17.27 11.44 8.75
CA LEU A 156 17.70 12.69 9.39
C LEU A 156 16.93 12.99 10.68
N LEU A 157 15.60 12.79 10.67
CA LEU A 157 14.77 12.94 11.89
C LEU A 157 15.20 11.98 13.00
N LYS A 158 15.57 10.74 12.63
CA LYS A 158 16.04 9.75 13.58
C LYS A 158 17.39 10.11 14.20
N GLU A 159 18.22 10.83 13.46
CA GLU A 159 19.50 11.41 13.92
C GLU A 159 19.32 12.73 14.69
N GLY A 160 18.08 13.20 14.85
CA GLY A 160 17.76 14.44 15.57
C GLY A 160 17.92 15.71 14.74
N SER A 161 18.12 15.60 13.43
CA SER A 161 18.27 16.75 12.53
C SER A 161 16.92 17.35 12.16
N ALA A 162 16.85 18.68 12.04
CA ALA A 162 15.63 19.36 11.59
C ALA A 162 15.37 19.10 10.09
N VAL A 163 14.11 18.83 9.74
CA VAL A 163 13.67 18.62 8.34
C VAL A 163 12.62 19.64 7.93
N ASN A 164 12.65 20.00 6.66
CA ASN A 164 11.64 20.90 6.10
C ASN A 164 10.37 20.10 5.71
N THR A 165 9.34 20.19 6.53
CA THR A 165 8.05 19.51 6.32
C THR A 165 7.34 19.95 5.05
N MET A 166 7.53 21.20 4.59
CA MET A 166 6.94 21.68 3.35
C MET A 166 7.52 20.94 2.13
N ASN A 167 8.84 20.74 2.10
CA ASN A 167 9.49 19.96 1.04
C ASN A 167 9.01 18.50 1.03
N MET A 168 8.75 17.93 2.21
CA MET A 168 8.20 16.57 2.33
C MET A 168 6.75 16.50 1.82
N LEU A 169 5.98 17.54 2.01
CA LEU A 169 4.58 17.61 1.57
C LEU A 169 4.48 17.75 0.04
N ILE A 170 5.32 18.61 -0.55
CA ILE A 170 5.40 18.82 -2.00
C ILE A 170 6.06 17.62 -2.68
N GLY A 171 7.14 17.07 -2.07
CA GLY A 171 7.84 15.89 -2.58
C GLY A 171 9.22 16.17 -3.19
N THR A 172 9.84 17.32 -2.88
CA THR A 172 11.21 17.66 -3.31
C THR A 172 12.24 17.09 -2.32
N ILE A 173 12.21 15.77 -2.13
CA ILE A 173 13.01 15.03 -1.15
C ILE A 173 13.57 13.73 -1.75
N PRO A 174 14.70 13.22 -1.24
CA PRO A 174 15.15 11.87 -1.57
C PRO A 174 14.18 10.83 -0.98
N GLY A 175 13.82 9.83 -1.78
CA GLY A 175 12.90 8.76 -1.38
C GLY A 175 12.59 7.81 -2.52
N THR A 176 11.61 6.94 -2.34
CA THR A 176 11.12 6.06 -3.40
C THR A 176 10.26 6.84 -4.41
N ILE A 177 10.07 6.29 -5.60
CA ILE A 177 9.43 6.97 -6.73
C ILE A 177 8.04 7.52 -6.37
N GLY A 178 7.23 6.75 -5.63
CA GLY A 178 5.83 7.09 -5.32
C GLY A 178 5.60 7.69 -3.93
N GLU A 179 6.62 7.73 -3.08
CA GLU A 179 6.48 8.21 -1.69
C GLU A 179 6.81 9.70 -1.53
N THR A 180 7.31 10.35 -2.58
CA THR A 180 7.83 11.71 -2.49
C THR A 180 6.74 12.74 -2.27
N SER A 181 5.65 12.75 -3.05
CA SER A 181 4.61 13.77 -2.95
C SER A 181 3.37 13.26 -2.24
N VAL A 182 3.14 13.77 -1.03
CA VAL A 182 1.91 13.51 -0.27
C VAL A 182 0.69 14.08 -1.00
N ILE A 183 0.82 15.24 -1.63
CA ILE A 183 -0.28 15.88 -2.38
C ILE A 183 -0.76 14.98 -3.52
N ALA A 184 0.15 14.43 -4.32
CA ALA A 184 -0.18 13.55 -5.43
C ALA A 184 -0.90 12.27 -4.95
N ILE A 185 -0.47 11.71 -3.82
CA ILE A 185 -1.11 10.54 -3.18
C ILE A 185 -2.52 10.88 -2.71
N ILE A 186 -2.71 12.04 -2.04
CA ILE A 186 -4.02 12.49 -1.55
C ILE A 186 -5.00 12.74 -2.71
N ILE A 187 -4.56 13.29 -3.83
CA ILE A 187 -5.41 13.47 -5.03
C ILE A 187 -5.98 12.11 -5.48
N GLY A 188 -5.13 11.09 -5.58
CA GLY A 188 -5.57 9.74 -5.92
C GLY A 188 -6.48 9.12 -4.86
N ALA A 189 -6.19 9.33 -3.57
CA ALA A 189 -7.01 8.86 -2.47
C ALA A 189 -8.41 9.49 -2.48
N ILE A 190 -8.52 10.81 -2.68
CA ILE A 190 -9.80 11.52 -2.81
C ILE A 190 -10.60 10.96 -3.99
N PHE A 191 -9.96 10.71 -5.13
CA PHE A 191 -10.62 10.09 -6.27
C PHE A 191 -11.23 8.74 -5.90
N LEU A 192 -10.50 7.85 -5.21
CA LEU A 192 -11.03 6.55 -4.79
C LEU A 192 -12.16 6.64 -3.76
N ILE A 193 -12.11 7.62 -2.85
CA ILE A 193 -13.20 7.87 -1.89
C ILE A 193 -14.45 8.33 -2.62
N LEU A 194 -14.34 9.28 -3.54
CA LEU A 194 -15.47 9.80 -4.31
C LEU A 194 -16.11 8.73 -5.20
N MET A 195 -15.32 7.80 -5.71
CA MET A 195 -15.80 6.65 -6.49
C MET A 195 -16.35 5.52 -5.58
N GLY A 196 -16.26 5.65 -4.25
CA GLY A 196 -16.73 4.64 -3.30
C GLY A 196 -15.93 3.35 -3.30
N VAL A 197 -14.67 3.40 -3.78
CA VAL A 197 -13.78 2.24 -3.83
C VAL A 197 -13.14 1.98 -2.47
N ILE A 198 -12.77 3.02 -1.72
CA ILE A 198 -12.17 2.87 -0.39
C ILE A 198 -12.99 3.59 0.68
N ASP A 199 -12.98 3.01 1.89
CA ASP A 199 -13.61 3.57 3.09
C ASP A 199 -12.55 4.25 3.96
N LEU A 200 -12.90 5.36 4.59
CA LEU A 200 -12.03 6.12 5.49
C LEU A 200 -11.65 5.39 6.77
N ARG A 201 -12.31 4.27 7.11
CA ARG A 201 -12.08 3.57 8.39
C ARG A 201 -10.65 3.09 8.56
N ILE A 202 -10.11 2.39 7.56
CA ILE A 202 -8.73 1.87 7.62
C ILE A 202 -7.71 3.01 7.60
N PRO A 203 -7.65 3.87 6.56
CA PRO A 203 -6.62 4.91 6.51
C PRO A 203 -6.78 5.95 7.61
N GLY A 204 -8.01 6.31 7.98
CA GLY A 204 -8.27 7.27 9.05
C GLY A 204 -7.80 6.77 10.42
N THR A 205 -8.18 5.56 10.81
CA THR A 205 -7.73 4.97 12.08
C THR A 205 -6.23 4.72 12.08
N TYR A 206 -5.64 4.31 10.94
CA TYR A 206 -4.20 4.12 10.82
C TYR A 206 -3.44 5.43 11.06
N ILE A 207 -3.80 6.50 10.35
CA ILE A 207 -3.12 7.80 10.45
C ILE A 207 -3.27 8.39 11.86
N VAL A 208 -4.49 8.35 12.42
CA VAL A 208 -4.77 8.89 13.77
C VAL A 208 -3.99 8.12 14.84
N THR A 209 -4.06 6.79 14.82
CA THR A 209 -3.35 5.97 15.81
C THR A 209 -1.84 6.13 15.70
N PHE A 210 -1.31 6.21 14.48
CA PHE A 210 0.10 6.46 14.23
C PHE A 210 0.53 7.84 14.77
N ALA A 211 -0.26 8.91 14.50
CA ALA A 211 0.04 10.25 14.99
C ALA A 211 0.03 10.31 16.53
N ILE A 212 -0.94 9.64 17.18
CA ILE A 212 -0.98 9.53 18.65
C ILE A 212 0.26 8.78 19.16
N PHE A 213 0.61 7.66 18.54
CA PHE A 213 1.77 6.86 18.95
C PHE A 213 3.07 7.67 18.84
N VAL A 214 3.30 8.33 17.72
CA VAL A 214 4.48 9.18 17.52
C VAL A 214 4.47 10.39 18.46
N GLY A 215 3.31 10.99 18.72
CA GLY A 215 3.18 12.11 19.64
C GLY A 215 3.53 11.76 21.09
N ILE A 216 3.24 10.54 21.52
CA ILE A 216 3.57 10.06 22.89
C ILE A 216 5.03 9.55 22.95
N PHE A 217 5.40 8.68 22.02
CA PHE A 217 6.67 7.95 22.10
C PHE A 217 7.84 8.67 21.41
N GLY A 218 7.59 9.70 20.59
CA GLY A 218 8.65 10.48 19.93
C GLY A 218 9.59 11.17 20.91
N HIS A 219 9.06 11.67 22.02
CA HIS A 219 9.85 12.27 23.10
C HIS A 219 10.84 11.29 23.75
N PHE A 220 10.46 10.00 23.86
CA PHE A 220 11.37 8.99 24.44
C PHE A 220 12.53 8.63 23.52
N GLN A 221 12.35 8.77 22.21
CA GLN A 221 13.43 8.55 21.25
C GLN A 221 14.33 9.78 21.12
N ASN A 222 13.74 10.97 21.07
CA ASN A 222 14.45 12.23 20.97
C ASN A 222 13.94 13.20 22.04
N PRO A 223 14.66 13.32 23.17
CA PRO A 223 14.27 14.19 24.30
C PRO A 223 14.16 15.68 23.93
N ALA A 224 14.77 16.11 22.82
CA ALA A 224 14.66 17.49 22.32
C ALA A 224 13.27 17.79 21.73
N VAL A 225 12.50 16.75 21.38
CA VAL A 225 11.14 16.89 20.83
C VAL A 225 10.12 16.86 21.97
N GLY A 226 9.26 17.85 22.01
CA GLY A 226 8.16 17.90 22.99
C GLY A 226 7.09 16.84 22.74
N PHE A 227 6.27 16.54 23.78
CA PHE A 227 5.08 15.70 23.59
C PHE A 227 4.13 16.36 22.59
N PHE A 228 3.65 15.57 21.62
CA PHE A 228 2.76 16.03 20.57
C PHE A 228 3.29 17.23 19.76
N ASP A 229 4.61 17.26 19.48
CA ASP A 229 5.17 18.28 18.61
C ASP A 229 4.56 18.14 17.19
N PRO A 230 3.82 19.18 16.71
CA PRO A 230 3.15 19.11 15.42
C PRO A 230 4.12 18.97 14.24
N GLN A 231 5.30 19.58 14.32
CA GLN A 231 6.28 19.51 13.26
C GLN A 231 6.87 18.10 13.13
N TYR A 232 7.18 17.47 14.25
CA TYR A 232 7.69 16.11 14.31
C TYR A 232 6.64 15.10 13.80
N ILE A 233 5.39 15.21 14.27
CA ILE A 233 4.29 14.34 13.82
C ILE A 233 4.04 14.51 12.32
N THR A 234 3.99 15.75 11.81
CA THR A 234 3.76 16.02 10.38
C THR A 234 4.88 15.47 9.53
N ALA A 235 6.14 15.60 9.95
CA ALA A 235 7.27 15.03 9.24
C ALA A 235 7.19 13.50 9.16
N HIS A 236 6.81 12.84 10.24
CA HIS A 236 6.59 11.39 10.25
C HIS A 236 5.38 10.94 9.41
N LEU A 237 4.33 11.75 9.33
CA LEU A 237 3.16 11.47 8.47
C LEU A 237 3.51 11.63 6.99
N CYS A 238 4.29 12.66 6.64
CA CYS A 238 4.63 12.96 5.24
C CYS A 238 5.79 12.12 4.70
N GLY A 239 6.55 11.45 5.56
CA GLY A 239 7.74 10.68 5.16
C GLY A 239 7.53 9.17 5.13
N GLY A 240 8.44 8.48 4.41
CA GLY A 240 8.62 7.02 4.46
C GLY A 240 7.41 6.20 4.03
N GLY A 241 6.70 6.62 3.00
CA GLY A 241 5.66 5.84 2.36
C GLY A 241 4.40 5.57 3.19
N LEU A 242 4.23 6.23 4.33
CA LEU A 242 3.06 6.03 5.18
C LEU A 242 1.78 6.37 4.43
N MET A 243 1.76 7.49 3.72
CA MET A 243 0.57 7.91 2.96
C MET A 243 0.24 6.95 1.83
N LEU A 244 1.23 6.51 1.05
CA LEU A 244 1.01 5.50 0.01
C LEU A 244 0.54 4.17 0.61
N GLY A 245 1.15 3.76 1.72
CA GLY A 245 0.78 2.56 2.47
C GLY A 245 -0.65 2.61 3.01
N ALA A 246 -1.04 3.71 3.64
CA ALA A 246 -2.34 3.86 4.27
C ALA A 246 -3.50 3.91 3.26
N TRP A 247 -3.32 4.63 2.15
CA TRP A 247 -4.39 4.86 1.18
C TRP A 247 -4.52 3.79 0.09
N PHE A 248 -3.42 3.16 -0.33
CA PHE A 248 -3.42 2.24 -1.48
C PHE A 248 -3.03 0.80 -1.15
N MET A 249 -2.30 0.57 -0.05
CA MET A 249 -1.80 -0.76 0.25
C MET A 249 -2.53 -1.44 1.42
N ALA A 250 -2.85 -0.68 2.47
CA ALA A 250 -3.60 -1.19 3.61
C ALA A 250 -5.10 -1.37 3.31
N THR A 251 -5.59 -0.71 2.27
CA THR A 251 -6.99 -0.77 1.81
C THR A 251 -7.23 -1.87 0.76
N ASP A 252 -6.29 -2.76 0.53
CA ASP A 252 -6.46 -3.90 -0.37
C ASP A 252 -7.60 -4.81 0.14
N TYR A 253 -8.61 -5.03 -0.71
CA TYR A 253 -9.82 -5.80 -0.35
C TYR A 253 -9.54 -7.24 0.07
N VAL A 254 -8.48 -7.85 -0.47
CA VAL A 254 -8.18 -9.26 -0.23
C VAL A 254 -7.53 -9.45 1.13
N THR A 255 -6.69 -8.50 1.54
CA THR A 255 -5.83 -8.63 2.72
C THR A 255 -6.28 -7.77 3.89
N SER A 256 -7.42 -7.07 3.78
CA SER A 256 -8.01 -6.26 4.85
C SER A 256 -9.29 -6.89 5.42
N PRO A 257 -9.66 -6.60 6.69
CA PRO A 257 -10.86 -7.13 7.30
C PRO A 257 -12.16 -6.65 6.61
N THR A 258 -13.13 -7.55 6.47
CA THR A 258 -14.43 -7.26 5.86
C THR A 258 -15.38 -6.55 6.82
N THR A 259 -15.23 -6.75 8.14
CA THR A 259 -16.11 -6.17 9.16
C THR A 259 -15.72 -4.72 9.50
N LYS A 260 -16.71 -3.85 9.69
CA LYS A 260 -16.48 -2.43 10.06
C LYS A 260 -15.64 -2.28 11.34
N ARG A 261 -15.88 -3.14 12.35
CA ARG A 261 -15.12 -3.16 13.60
C ARG A 261 -13.69 -3.70 13.36
N GLY A 262 -13.56 -4.73 12.53
CA GLY A 262 -12.27 -5.27 12.13
C GLY A 262 -11.39 -4.24 11.43
N GLN A 263 -11.97 -3.42 10.56
CA GLN A 263 -11.26 -2.34 9.87
C GLN A 263 -10.66 -1.31 10.84
N ILE A 264 -11.38 -0.94 11.91
CA ILE A 264 -10.89 -0.03 12.94
C ILE A 264 -9.75 -0.67 13.74
N VAL A 265 -9.92 -1.93 14.17
CA VAL A 265 -8.88 -2.67 14.92
C VAL A 265 -7.63 -2.86 14.06
N TYR A 266 -7.81 -3.19 12.78
CA TYR A 266 -6.72 -3.35 11.81
C TYR A 266 -5.96 -2.04 11.59
N GLY A 267 -6.66 -0.92 11.39
CA GLY A 267 -6.04 0.40 11.24
C GLY A 267 -5.28 0.83 12.51
N ALA A 268 -5.84 0.57 13.69
CA ALA A 268 -5.15 0.83 14.96
C ALA A 268 -3.87 -0.01 15.11
N LEU A 269 -3.95 -1.30 14.78
CA LEU A 269 -2.78 -2.19 14.80
C LEU A 269 -1.68 -1.71 13.84
N LEU A 270 -2.06 -1.30 12.62
CA LEU A 270 -1.14 -0.72 11.64
C LEU A 270 -0.43 0.53 12.20
N GLY A 271 -1.19 1.44 12.85
CA GLY A 271 -0.62 2.65 13.42
C GLY A 271 0.41 2.37 14.51
N ILE A 272 0.10 1.44 15.41
CA ILE A 272 1.00 1.03 16.50
C ILE A 272 2.25 0.35 15.93
N LEU A 273 2.10 -0.65 15.06
CA LEU A 273 3.24 -1.38 14.48
C LEU A 273 4.14 -0.47 13.66
N THR A 274 3.57 0.40 12.83
CA THR A 274 4.37 1.36 12.04
C THR A 274 5.13 2.31 12.95
N GLY A 275 4.49 2.84 14.00
CA GLY A 275 5.14 3.71 14.98
C GLY A 275 6.26 2.99 15.71
N LEU A 276 6.04 1.75 16.13
CA LEU A 276 7.03 0.93 16.80
C LEU A 276 8.24 0.66 15.89
N PHE A 277 8.03 0.26 14.63
CA PHE A 277 9.13 0.01 13.70
C PHE A 277 9.91 1.28 13.35
N ARG A 278 9.24 2.43 13.24
CA ARG A 278 9.91 3.69 12.92
C ARG A 278 10.73 4.24 14.08
N LEU A 279 10.16 4.24 15.28
CA LEU A 279 10.83 4.82 16.45
C LEU A 279 11.91 3.87 17.00
N PHE A 280 11.59 2.59 17.16
CA PHE A 280 12.45 1.63 17.84
C PHE A 280 13.14 0.63 16.90
N GLY A 281 12.71 0.51 15.65
CA GLY A 281 13.31 -0.40 14.67
C GLY A 281 14.63 0.10 14.10
N GLY A 282 15.40 -0.79 13.49
CA GLY A 282 16.66 -0.46 12.81
C GLY A 282 16.48 0.33 11.49
N SER A 283 15.32 0.18 10.83
CA SER A 283 14.99 0.88 9.58
C SER A 283 14.04 2.05 9.83
N ALA A 284 14.26 3.16 9.14
CA ALA A 284 13.34 4.30 9.17
C ALA A 284 12.00 4.00 8.46
N GLU A 285 11.97 3.00 7.58
CA GLU A 285 10.83 2.64 6.74
C GLU A 285 10.17 1.34 7.20
N GLY A 286 9.32 1.42 8.23
CA GLY A 286 8.62 0.25 8.81
C GLY A 286 7.25 -0.07 8.22
N VAL A 287 6.70 0.75 7.31
CA VAL A 287 5.32 0.64 6.81
C VAL A 287 5.05 -0.71 6.14
N SER A 288 5.95 -1.15 5.27
CA SER A 288 5.79 -2.42 4.54
C SER A 288 5.71 -3.62 5.46
N TYR A 289 6.58 -3.68 6.47
CA TYR A 289 6.57 -4.76 7.47
C TYR A 289 5.31 -4.71 8.34
N ALA A 290 4.90 -3.52 8.77
CA ALA A 290 3.68 -3.34 9.56
C ALA A 290 2.44 -3.84 8.81
N ILE A 291 2.29 -3.49 7.52
CA ILE A 291 1.16 -3.93 6.72
C ILE A 291 1.19 -5.46 6.51
N ILE A 292 2.34 -6.05 6.19
CA ILE A 292 2.45 -7.51 5.99
C ILE A 292 2.09 -8.25 7.28
N ILE A 293 2.65 -7.86 8.42
CA ILE A 293 2.33 -8.51 9.71
C ILE A 293 0.84 -8.35 10.03
N SER A 294 0.29 -7.16 9.82
CA SER A 294 -1.13 -6.92 10.03
C SER A 294 -2.01 -7.74 9.10
N ASN A 295 -1.63 -7.93 7.83
CA ASN A 295 -2.35 -8.80 6.89
C ASN A 295 -2.40 -10.25 7.38
N LEU A 296 -1.31 -10.77 7.93
CA LEU A 296 -1.26 -12.12 8.52
C LEU A 296 -2.18 -12.27 9.74
N LEU A 297 -2.44 -11.17 10.45
CA LEU A 297 -3.32 -11.15 11.63
C LEU A 297 -4.80 -10.93 11.29
N VAL A 298 -5.14 -10.59 10.04
CA VAL A 298 -6.53 -10.35 9.62
C VAL A 298 -7.47 -11.51 9.97
N PRO A 299 -7.13 -12.79 9.73
CA PRO A 299 -8.02 -13.90 10.12
C PRO A 299 -8.32 -13.96 11.63
N LEU A 300 -7.36 -13.55 12.47
CA LEU A 300 -7.57 -13.47 13.92
C LEU A 300 -8.46 -12.29 14.29
N ILE A 301 -8.25 -11.13 13.65
CA ILE A 301 -9.08 -9.93 13.84
C ILE A 301 -10.53 -10.23 13.45
N GLU A 302 -10.75 -10.88 12.32
CA GLU A 302 -12.09 -11.24 11.86
C GLU A 302 -12.77 -12.20 12.83
N ARG A 303 -12.07 -13.21 13.35
CA ARG A 303 -12.62 -14.16 14.32
C ARG A 303 -13.22 -13.46 15.56
N VAL A 304 -12.60 -12.38 16.02
CA VAL A 304 -13.04 -11.60 17.18
C VAL A 304 -14.12 -10.57 16.81
N THR A 305 -14.12 -10.08 15.57
CA THR A 305 -14.97 -8.96 15.14
C THR A 305 -16.21 -9.37 14.33
N LEU A 306 -16.36 -10.66 14.01
CA LEU A 306 -17.55 -11.17 13.32
C LEU A 306 -18.81 -10.88 14.15
N PRO A 307 -19.87 -10.34 13.52
CA PRO A 307 -21.13 -10.12 14.18
C PRO A 307 -21.76 -11.46 14.58
N LYS A 308 -22.38 -11.52 15.74
CA LYS A 308 -23.14 -12.70 16.15
C LYS A 308 -24.30 -12.94 15.16
N PRO A 309 -24.54 -14.20 14.75
CA PRO A 309 -25.66 -14.53 13.87
C PRO A 309 -27.00 -14.13 14.52
N PHE A 310 -27.94 -13.72 13.68
CA PHE A 310 -29.31 -13.40 14.13
C PHE A 310 -29.90 -14.58 14.89
N GLY A 311 -30.49 -14.36 16.06
CA GLY A 311 -31.10 -15.39 16.92
C GLY A 311 -30.18 -16.04 17.97
N LYS A 312 -28.83 -15.86 17.90
CA LYS A 312 -27.90 -16.38 18.93
C LYS A 312 -27.55 -15.34 20.03
N GLY A 313 -28.24 -14.20 20.08
CA GLY A 313 -27.97 -13.13 21.04
C GLY A 313 -28.62 -13.29 22.43
N GLY A 314 -29.31 -14.39 22.70
CA GLY A 314 -30.08 -14.61 23.94
C GLY A 314 -29.45 -15.51 24.99
N GLU A 315 -28.32 -16.17 24.72
CA GLU A 315 -27.61 -16.92 25.75
C GLU A 315 -26.49 -16.05 26.34
N LYS A 316 -26.75 -15.52 27.54
CA LYS A 316 -25.72 -14.99 28.44
C LYS A 316 -25.04 -16.14 29.15
#